data_9d3584a3ff53f5dcb8ec7c19b5698339
#
_entry.id   9d3584a3ff53f5dcb8ec7c19b5698339
#
_cell.length_a   1.000
_cell.length_b   1.000
_cell.length_c   1.000
_cell.angle_alpha   90.00
_cell.angle_beta   90.00
_cell.angle_gamma   90.00
#
_symmetry.space_group_name_H-M   'P 1'
#
loop_
_entity.id
_entity.type
_entity.pdbx_description
1 polymer ?
#
loop_
_entity_poly.entity_id
_entity_poly.type
_entity_poly.pdbx_seq_one_letter_code
_entity_poly.pdbx_strand_id
1 'polypeptide(L)'
;MTKQDRLNQFLLDFADFLEKYYSSALTDISRETVDGAVRLKVFGPAESLMELWADGAEILIEFGEDHWHVDDYGEPCCYENIYENVIDGVLDVLNGRQSTYSCWSAGRVRGGGTCRGCTLDSAVEAAGEFFHGADEIRLKVWARETETHKIQQGQST
;
A
#
# COMPACT_ATOMS: atom_id res chain seq x y z
N MET A 1 -21.74 -18.05 7.20
CA MET A 1 -20.68 -17.03 7.18
C MET A 1 -20.59 -16.45 5.78
N THR A 2 -20.80 -15.16 5.64
CA THR A 2 -20.70 -14.47 4.37
C THR A 2 -19.25 -14.28 3.94
N LYS A 3 -19.02 -13.86 2.67
CA LYS A 3 -17.68 -13.51 2.21
C LYS A 3 -17.11 -12.35 3.04
N GLN A 4 -17.93 -11.33 3.33
CA GLN A 4 -17.56 -10.22 4.18
C GLN A 4 -17.08 -10.69 5.56
N ASP A 5 -17.80 -11.63 6.17
CA ASP A 5 -17.42 -12.17 7.48
C ASP A 5 -16.06 -12.88 7.44
N ARG A 6 -15.79 -13.63 6.36
CA ARG A 6 -14.51 -14.32 6.19
C ARG A 6 -13.36 -13.32 5.98
N LEU A 7 -13.58 -12.27 5.20
CA LEU A 7 -12.58 -11.22 5.00
C LEU A 7 -12.32 -10.46 6.30
N ASN A 8 -13.37 -10.15 7.04
CA ASN A 8 -13.25 -9.51 8.35
C ASN A 8 -12.42 -10.37 9.33
N GLN A 9 -12.75 -11.67 9.40
CA GLN A 9 -12.02 -12.58 10.29
C GLN A 9 -10.56 -12.72 9.88
N PHE A 10 -10.31 -12.82 8.57
CA PHE A 10 -8.94 -12.84 8.04
C PHE A 10 -8.15 -11.61 8.49
N LEU A 11 -8.71 -10.41 8.36
CA LEU A 11 -8.01 -9.19 8.76
C LEU A 11 -7.70 -9.17 10.26
N LEU A 12 -8.64 -9.62 11.10
CA LEU A 12 -8.40 -9.70 12.54
C LEU A 12 -7.29 -10.69 12.88
N ASP A 13 -7.30 -11.88 12.26
CA ASP A 13 -6.26 -12.88 12.45
C ASP A 13 -4.91 -12.39 11.92
N PHE A 14 -4.92 -11.66 10.81
CA PHE A 14 -3.71 -11.08 10.24
C PHE A 14 -3.12 -9.99 11.15
N ALA A 15 -3.96 -9.17 11.77
CA ALA A 15 -3.49 -8.20 12.75
C ALA A 15 -2.77 -8.88 13.92
N ASP A 16 -3.33 -9.97 14.44
CA ASP A 16 -2.71 -10.75 15.51
C ASP A 16 -1.37 -11.35 15.07
N PHE A 17 -1.31 -11.84 13.84
CA PHE A 17 -0.07 -12.34 13.23
C PHE A 17 1.00 -11.24 13.14
N LEU A 18 0.64 -10.05 12.67
CA LEU A 18 1.56 -8.93 12.57
C LEU A 18 2.10 -8.50 13.93
N GLU A 19 1.24 -8.42 14.94
CA GLU A 19 1.66 -8.10 16.31
C GLU A 19 2.63 -9.14 16.86
N LYS A 20 2.41 -10.41 16.56
CA LYS A 20 3.24 -11.50 17.07
C LYS A 20 4.60 -11.59 16.39
N TYR A 21 4.65 -11.44 15.07
CA TYR A 21 5.85 -11.74 14.28
C TYR A 21 6.53 -10.53 13.67
N TYR A 22 5.86 -9.38 13.62
CA TYR A 22 6.37 -8.15 12.98
C TYR A 22 6.36 -6.94 13.92
N SER A 23 6.25 -7.17 15.22
CA SER A 23 6.17 -6.08 16.22
C SER A 23 7.35 -5.10 16.14
N SER A 24 8.53 -5.54 15.73
CA SER A 24 9.70 -4.66 15.58
C SER A 24 9.56 -3.66 14.42
N ALA A 25 8.71 -3.95 13.43
CA ALA A 25 8.47 -3.07 12.30
C ALA A 25 7.29 -2.12 12.52
N LEU A 26 6.56 -2.29 13.63
CA LEU A 26 5.32 -1.59 13.92
C LEU A 26 5.44 -0.76 15.19
N THR A 27 4.63 0.30 15.28
CA THR A 27 4.44 1.05 16.54
C THR A 27 3.09 0.74 17.17
N ASP A 28 2.06 0.45 16.37
CA ASP A 28 0.72 0.12 16.84
C ASP A 28 -0.12 -0.51 15.72
N ILE A 29 -1.19 -1.21 16.09
CA ILE A 29 -2.25 -1.63 15.18
C ILE A 29 -3.59 -1.27 15.80
N SER A 30 -4.44 -0.56 15.05
CA SER A 30 -5.81 -0.25 15.40
C SER A 30 -6.77 -1.17 14.64
N ARG A 31 -7.77 -1.66 15.33
CA ARG A 31 -8.85 -2.50 14.78
C ARG A 31 -10.17 -1.78 14.97
N GLU A 32 -10.86 -1.50 13.88
CA GLU A 32 -12.16 -0.85 13.89
C GLU A 32 -13.15 -1.67 13.08
N THR A 33 -14.44 -1.53 13.38
CA THR A 33 -15.51 -2.05 12.52
C THR A 33 -16.40 -0.87 12.15
N VAL A 34 -16.51 -0.61 10.84
CA VAL A 34 -17.31 0.48 10.29
C VAL A 34 -18.27 -0.11 9.27
N ASP A 35 -19.57 0.07 9.50
CA ASP A 35 -20.64 -0.45 8.63
C ASP A 35 -20.49 -1.95 8.32
N GLY A 36 -20.08 -2.73 9.33
CA GLY A 36 -19.89 -4.17 9.21
C GLY A 36 -18.59 -4.61 8.57
N ALA A 37 -17.72 -3.68 8.19
CA ALA A 37 -16.40 -3.97 7.61
C ALA A 37 -15.28 -3.72 8.62
N VAL A 38 -14.39 -4.67 8.78
CA VAL A 38 -13.18 -4.50 9.59
C VAL A 38 -12.20 -3.60 8.85
N ARG A 39 -11.68 -2.63 9.58
CA ARG A 39 -10.63 -1.73 9.13
C ARG A 39 -9.43 -1.83 10.07
N LEU A 40 -8.28 -2.14 9.52
CA LEU A 40 -7.02 -2.13 10.25
C LEU A 40 -6.23 -0.88 9.91
N LYS A 41 -5.62 -0.28 10.92
CA LYS A 41 -4.60 0.75 10.73
C LYS A 41 -3.30 0.24 11.33
N VAL A 42 -2.32 0.05 10.48
CA VAL A 42 -0.99 -0.44 10.86
C VAL A 42 -0.06 0.75 10.87
N PHE A 43 0.42 1.10 12.06
CA PHE A 43 1.30 2.25 12.26
C PHE A 43 2.75 1.79 12.40
N GLY A 44 3.66 2.56 11.85
CA GLY A 44 5.09 2.31 11.95
C GLY A 44 5.89 3.59 12.17
N PRO A 45 7.23 3.47 12.24
CA PRO A 45 8.12 4.62 12.39
C PRO A 45 7.97 5.63 11.24
N ALA A 46 8.44 6.87 11.48
CA ALA A 46 8.42 7.97 10.50
C ALA A 46 7.01 8.23 9.94
N GLU A 47 6.01 8.19 10.83
CA GLU A 47 4.59 8.41 10.48
C GLU A 47 4.08 7.45 9.39
N SER A 48 4.67 6.26 9.27
CA SER A 48 4.18 5.25 8.34
C SER A 48 2.82 4.73 8.77
N LEU A 49 1.88 4.74 7.85
CA LEU A 49 0.51 4.25 8.05
C LEU A 49 0.09 3.42 6.84
N MET A 50 -0.38 2.21 7.12
CA MET A 50 -1.04 1.36 6.13
C MET A 50 -2.44 1.07 6.64
N GLU A 51 -3.44 1.26 5.78
CA GLU A 51 -4.82 0.91 6.09
C GLU A 51 -5.27 -0.27 5.23
N LEU A 52 -5.94 -1.23 5.87
CA LEU A 52 -6.52 -2.37 5.19
C LEU A 52 -7.98 -2.47 5.61
N TRP A 53 -8.87 -2.62 4.65
CA TRP A 53 -10.27 -2.91 4.99
C TRP A 53 -10.93 -3.83 3.98
N ALA A 54 -11.88 -4.61 4.52
CA ALA A 54 -12.67 -5.54 3.75
C ALA A 54 -13.87 -4.79 3.14
N ASP A 55 -13.99 -4.82 1.83
CA ASP A 55 -15.11 -4.21 1.11
C ASP A 55 -15.84 -5.28 0.28
N GLY A 56 -16.75 -5.98 0.95
CA GLY A 56 -17.67 -6.95 0.31
C GLY A 56 -17.00 -8.08 -0.46
N ALA A 57 -16.29 -7.76 -1.51
CA ALA A 57 -15.67 -8.72 -2.42
C ALA A 57 -14.15 -8.70 -2.42
N GLU A 58 -13.55 -7.67 -1.83
CA GLU A 58 -12.13 -7.42 -1.92
C GLU A 58 -11.55 -6.85 -0.62
N ILE A 59 -10.22 -6.80 -0.55
CA ILE A 59 -9.51 -6.07 0.49
C ILE A 59 -8.81 -4.90 -0.19
N LEU A 60 -9.06 -3.71 0.31
CA LEU A 60 -8.39 -2.50 -0.12
C LEU A 60 -7.20 -2.23 0.81
N ILE A 61 -6.07 -1.91 0.22
CA ILE A 61 -4.86 -1.55 0.96
C ILE A 61 -4.45 -0.15 0.54
N GLU A 62 -4.27 0.74 1.52
CA GLU A 62 -3.71 2.08 1.31
C GLU A 62 -2.38 2.21 2.02
N PHE A 63 -1.39 2.74 1.31
CA PHE A 63 -0.10 3.07 1.88
C PHE A 63 0.50 4.25 1.13
N GLY A 64 0.99 5.24 1.88
CA GLY A 64 1.46 6.48 1.28
C GLY A 64 0.30 7.22 0.61
N GLU A 65 0.46 7.58 -0.64
CA GLU A 65 -0.56 8.29 -1.42
C GLU A 65 -1.20 7.39 -2.49
N ASP A 66 -1.03 6.09 -2.34
CA ASP A 66 -1.56 5.10 -3.26
C ASP A 66 -2.43 4.07 -2.54
N HIS A 67 -3.28 3.44 -3.30
CA HIS A 67 -4.08 2.31 -2.85
C HIS A 67 -4.17 1.26 -3.93
N TRP A 68 -4.37 0.02 -3.53
CA TRP A 68 -4.61 -1.06 -4.48
C TRP A 68 -5.67 -2.02 -3.94
N HIS A 69 -6.33 -2.66 -4.86
CA HIS A 69 -7.39 -3.61 -4.59
C HIS A 69 -6.84 -5.03 -4.69
N VAL A 70 -7.16 -5.85 -3.71
CA VAL A 70 -6.83 -7.27 -3.74
C VAL A 70 -8.14 -8.04 -3.77
N ASP A 71 -8.40 -8.68 -4.89
CA ASP A 71 -9.60 -9.46 -5.12
C ASP A 71 -9.26 -10.87 -5.62
N ASP A 72 -10.29 -11.64 -5.89
CA ASP A 72 -10.19 -12.98 -6.46
C ASP A 72 -10.55 -13.01 -7.95
N TYR A 73 -10.55 -11.84 -8.62
CA TYR A 73 -10.79 -11.76 -10.04
C TYR A 73 -9.57 -12.26 -10.83
N GLY A 74 -9.74 -13.33 -11.56
CA GLY A 74 -8.72 -13.76 -12.49
C GLY A 74 -8.56 -15.25 -12.68
N GLU A 75 -8.77 -16.06 -11.66
CA GLU A 75 -8.70 -17.52 -11.80
C GLU A 75 -9.76 -18.17 -10.92
N PRO A 76 -10.60 -19.07 -11.46
CA PRO A 76 -11.72 -19.65 -10.70
C PRO A 76 -11.33 -20.58 -9.57
N CYS A 77 -10.05 -20.77 -9.31
CA CYS A 77 -9.56 -21.74 -8.35
C CYS A 77 -9.06 -21.16 -7.03
N CYS A 78 -9.18 -19.85 -6.79
CA CYS A 78 -8.29 -19.26 -5.78
C CYS A 78 -8.97 -18.39 -4.75
N TYR A 79 -9.82 -18.96 -3.92
CA TYR A 79 -10.17 -18.35 -2.63
C TYR A 79 -8.94 -18.19 -1.72
N GLU A 80 -7.88 -18.96 -1.96
CA GLU A 80 -6.63 -18.87 -1.23
C GLU A 80 -5.79 -17.68 -1.69
N ASN A 81 -5.90 -17.26 -2.95
CA ASN A 81 -5.05 -16.22 -3.53
C ASN A 81 -5.30 -14.81 -2.97
N ILE A 82 -6.51 -14.46 -2.60
CA ILE A 82 -6.76 -13.13 -2.01
C ILE A 82 -5.98 -12.98 -0.69
N TYR A 83 -6.01 -13.99 0.15
CA TYR A 83 -5.32 -13.95 1.44
C TYR A 83 -3.80 -13.94 1.28
N GLU A 84 -3.28 -14.81 0.43
CA GLU A 84 -1.85 -14.84 0.11
C GLU A 84 -1.38 -13.53 -0.50
N ASN A 85 -2.14 -12.96 -1.42
CA ASN A 85 -1.78 -11.69 -2.06
C ASN A 85 -1.79 -10.53 -1.06
N VAL A 86 -2.72 -10.50 -0.11
CA VAL A 86 -2.72 -9.50 0.95
C VAL A 86 -1.50 -9.66 1.84
N ILE A 87 -1.22 -10.88 2.28
CA ILE A 87 -0.07 -11.18 3.13
C ILE A 87 1.23 -10.77 2.41
N ASP A 88 1.43 -11.24 1.19
CA ASP A 88 2.64 -10.94 0.41
C ASP A 88 2.80 -9.44 0.18
N GLY A 89 1.72 -8.75 -0.20
CA GLY A 89 1.75 -7.31 -0.44
C GLY A 89 2.11 -6.51 0.81
N VAL A 90 1.49 -6.84 1.94
CA VAL A 90 1.76 -6.16 3.21
C VAL A 90 3.18 -6.44 3.69
N LEU A 91 3.62 -7.71 3.65
CA LEU A 91 4.96 -8.07 4.08
C LEU A 91 6.03 -7.46 3.17
N ASP A 92 5.79 -7.35 1.88
CA ASP A 92 6.71 -6.66 0.96
C ASP A 92 6.86 -5.18 1.31
N VAL A 93 5.77 -4.52 1.69
CA VAL A 93 5.83 -3.13 2.17
C VAL A 93 6.62 -3.04 3.48
N LEU A 94 6.29 -3.87 4.47
CA LEU A 94 6.95 -3.85 5.78
C LEU A 94 8.44 -4.16 5.70
N ASN A 95 8.85 -4.98 4.75
CA ASN A 95 10.23 -5.37 4.52
C ASN A 95 10.98 -4.44 3.53
N GLY A 96 10.33 -3.38 3.05
CA GLY A 96 10.94 -2.42 2.13
C GLY A 96 11.17 -2.95 0.71
N ARG A 97 10.56 -4.07 0.33
CA ARG A 97 10.63 -4.62 -1.03
C ARG A 97 9.66 -3.96 -1.99
N GLN A 98 8.60 -3.38 -1.45
CA GLN A 98 7.60 -2.63 -2.19
C GLN A 98 7.37 -1.29 -1.52
N SER A 99 7.26 -0.25 -2.32
CA SER A 99 6.97 1.10 -1.88
C SER A 99 5.91 1.72 -2.78
N THR A 100 5.44 2.91 -2.43
CA THR A 100 4.47 3.65 -3.25
C THR A 100 5.08 4.96 -3.71
N TYR A 101 4.65 5.40 -4.88
CA TYR A 101 5.04 6.69 -5.42
C TYR A 101 3.82 7.47 -5.88
N SER A 102 3.94 8.78 -5.93
CA SER A 102 2.96 9.67 -6.53
C SER A 102 3.66 10.75 -7.36
N CYS A 103 3.07 11.07 -8.52
CA CYS A 103 3.54 12.13 -9.40
C CYS A 103 2.62 13.33 -9.28
N TRP A 104 3.20 14.50 -9.15
CA TRP A 104 2.49 15.75 -8.88
C TRP A 104 2.79 16.78 -9.94
N SER A 105 1.84 17.65 -10.20
CA SER A 105 1.98 18.80 -11.08
C SER A 105 1.15 19.95 -10.53
N ALA A 106 1.79 21.11 -10.33
CA ALA A 106 1.14 22.30 -9.76
C ALA A 106 0.37 22.01 -8.45
N GLY A 107 0.96 21.19 -7.56
CA GLY A 107 0.38 20.82 -6.27
C GLY A 107 -0.77 19.84 -6.32
N ARG A 108 -0.99 19.18 -7.46
CA ARG A 108 -2.04 18.16 -7.63
C ARG A 108 -1.46 16.81 -8.04
N VAL A 109 -2.01 15.74 -7.48
CA VAL A 109 -1.66 14.37 -7.87
C VAL A 109 -2.08 14.14 -9.32
N ARG A 110 -1.16 13.66 -10.14
CA ARG A 110 -1.42 13.24 -11.52
C ARG A 110 -1.62 11.74 -11.63
N GLY A 111 -0.93 10.98 -10.81
CA GLY A 111 -1.02 9.54 -10.78
C GLY A 111 -0.05 8.99 -9.76
N GLY A 112 -0.14 7.72 -9.51
CA GLY A 112 0.71 7.01 -8.56
C GLY A 112 0.60 5.52 -8.75
N GLY A 113 1.30 4.79 -7.92
CA GLY A 113 1.26 3.34 -7.94
C GLY A 113 2.24 2.74 -6.95
N THR A 114 2.44 1.45 -7.11
CA THR A 114 3.44 0.71 -6.35
C THR A 114 4.68 0.50 -7.20
N CYS A 115 5.84 0.45 -6.56
CA CYS A 115 7.08 0.08 -7.25
C CYS A 115 7.83 -0.97 -6.44
N ARG A 116 8.55 -1.82 -7.13
CA ARG A 116 9.45 -2.78 -6.49
C ARG A 116 10.74 -2.08 -6.14
N GLY A 117 11.15 -2.23 -4.88
CA GLY A 117 12.32 -1.55 -4.36
C GLY A 117 11.97 -0.27 -3.60
N CYS A 118 13.00 0.45 -3.22
CA CYS A 118 12.89 1.59 -2.30
C CYS A 118 13.73 2.78 -2.76
N THR A 119 13.97 2.90 -4.07
CA THR A 119 14.81 3.97 -4.64
C THR A 119 14.00 4.87 -5.56
N LEU A 120 14.46 6.08 -5.73
CA LEU A 120 13.89 7.02 -6.68
C LEU A 120 13.89 6.45 -8.11
N ASP A 121 14.97 5.77 -8.51
CA ASP A 121 15.06 5.15 -9.82
C ASP A 121 13.96 4.10 -10.04
N SER A 122 13.68 3.29 -9.02
CA SER A 122 12.57 2.32 -9.08
C SER A 122 11.22 3.02 -9.25
N ALA A 123 11.00 4.13 -8.55
CA ALA A 123 9.78 4.91 -8.65
C ALA A 123 9.62 5.56 -10.04
N VAL A 124 10.68 6.13 -10.58
CA VAL A 124 10.69 6.76 -11.91
C VAL A 124 10.39 5.72 -12.99
N GLU A 125 11.00 4.55 -12.91
CA GLU A 125 10.76 3.45 -13.86
C GLU A 125 9.30 2.99 -13.79
N ALA A 126 8.77 2.80 -12.59
CA ALA A 126 7.37 2.39 -12.40
C ALA A 126 6.39 3.46 -12.86
N ALA A 127 6.70 4.73 -12.66
CA ALA A 127 5.84 5.85 -13.05
C ALA A 127 5.63 5.96 -14.56
N GLY A 128 6.67 5.61 -15.35
CA GLY A 128 6.55 5.62 -16.82
C GLY A 128 5.99 6.94 -17.33
N GLU A 129 4.83 6.89 -17.96
CA GLU A 129 4.18 8.08 -18.57
C GLU A 129 3.76 9.13 -17.54
N PHE A 130 3.43 8.74 -16.31
CA PHE A 130 3.06 9.70 -15.25
C PHE A 130 4.21 10.62 -14.86
N PHE A 131 5.44 10.19 -15.07
CA PHE A 131 6.63 10.99 -14.82
C PHE A 131 6.75 12.14 -15.83
N HIS A 132 6.28 11.93 -17.05
CA HIS A 132 6.27 12.97 -18.09
C HIS A 132 5.23 14.04 -17.76
N GLY A 133 5.67 15.28 -17.65
CA GLY A 133 4.80 16.39 -17.30
C GLY A 133 4.54 16.57 -15.80
N ALA A 134 5.10 15.73 -14.95
CA ALA A 134 5.13 15.96 -13.52
C ALA A 134 6.27 16.93 -13.16
N ASP A 135 6.06 17.74 -12.14
CA ASP A 135 7.10 18.62 -11.59
C ASP A 135 7.67 18.09 -10.26
N GLU A 136 7.04 17.06 -9.71
CA GLU A 136 7.44 16.46 -8.44
C GLU A 136 7.06 14.98 -8.42
N ILE A 137 7.94 14.16 -7.86
CA ILE A 137 7.65 12.78 -7.53
C ILE A 137 7.90 12.56 -6.04
N ARG A 138 7.00 11.86 -5.37
CA ARG A 138 7.12 11.49 -3.97
C ARG A 138 7.19 9.99 -3.85
N LEU A 139 8.12 9.53 -3.03
CA LEU A 139 8.34 8.11 -2.73
C LEU A 139 8.12 7.88 -1.24
N LYS A 140 7.26 6.92 -0.92
CA LYS A 140 7.05 6.47 0.46
C LYS A 140 7.50 5.03 0.62
N VAL A 141 8.50 4.84 1.48
CA VAL A 141 9.00 3.54 1.91
C VAL A 141 8.62 3.36 3.39
N TRP A 142 8.27 2.15 3.80
CA TRP A 142 7.92 1.87 5.19
C TRP A 142 9.04 2.28 6.13
N ALA A 143 8.69 2.89 7.23
CA ALA A 143 9.60 3.38 8.28
C ALA A 143 10.56 4.48 7.83
N ARG A 144 10.30 5.13 6.71
CA ARG A 144 11.09 6.27 6.23
C ARG A 144 10.19 7.48 6.02
N GLU A 145 10.77 8.68 6.17
CA GLU A 145 10.11 9.92 5.75
C GLU A 145 9.79 9.88 4.25
N THR A 146 8.71 10.53 3.85
CA THR A 146 8.39 10.67 2.42
C THR A 146 9.53 11.43 1.74
N GLU A 147 10.08 10.82 0.70
CA GLU A 147 11.14 11.40 -0.11
C GLU A 147 10.52 12.16 -1.28
N THR A 148 10.79 13.45 -1.35
CA THR A 148 10.22 14.33 -2.36
C THR A 148 11.32 14.81 -3.30
N HIS A 149 11.14 14.61 -4.60
CA HIS A 149 12.07 15.03 -5.62
C HIS A 149 11.40 15.97 -6.61
N LYS A 150 12.00 17.14 -6.78
CA LYS A 150 11.59 18.08 -7.81
C LYS A 150 12.15 17.66 -9.15
N ILE A 151 11.30 17.66 -10.16
CA ILE A 151 11.66 17.31 -11.52
C ILE A 151 11.91 18.60 -12.28
N GLN A 152 13.12 18.75 -12.80
CA GLN A 152 13.45 19.90 -13.65
C GLN A 152 12.85 19.70 -15.04
N GLN A 153 11.77 20.40 -15.33
CA GLN A 153 11.19 20.43 -16.67
C GLN A 153 11.99 21.37 -17.55
N GLY A 154 12.25 20.94 -18.78
CA GLY A 154 12.95 21.75 -19.76
C GLY A 154 14.39 21.35 -20.08
N GLN A 155 14.92 20.31 -19.44
CA GLN A 155 16.20 19.68 -19.83
C GLN A 155 15.98 18.49 -20.76
N SER A 156 15.06 18.62 -21.69
CA SER A 156 14.96 17.67 -22.79
C SER A 156 15.99 18.05 -23.84
N THR A 157 17.03 17.34 -23.85
CA THR A 157 17.89 17.30 -25.03
C THR A 157 17.70 16.00 -25.75
#